data_9ac9d997a1a6c7226d4f58441581db00
#
_entry.id   9ac9d997a1a6c7226d4f58441581db00
#
_cell.length_a   1.000
_cell.length_b   1.000
_cell.length_c   1.000
_cell.angle_alpha   90.00
_cell.angle_beta   90.00
_cell.angle_gamma   90.00
#
_symmetry.space_group_name_H-M   'P 1'
#
loop_
_entity.id
_entity.type
_entity.pdbx_description
1 polymer ?
#
loop_
_entity_poly.entity_id
_entity_poly.type
_entity_poly.pdbx_seq_one_letter_code
_entity_poly.pdbx_strand_id
1 'polypeptide(L)'
;MSRGTDQALMDDAGAALSTASPPRFWNVPNTLTLGRLLGSAVVFTLIANEHYALALAAFLIAALSDALDGYFARLLEQGTPIGRQLDPLIDKVIVSGCYIYLAAIPGTGVFPWMVTAIVVRELLIQGLRSLLEGQGQAFGAKMAGKLKTTAQCCSISGALLTLSLSSSPDWLLWVRDILTWLAVALTIYSGASYLIGAMPALRSQATRD
;
A
#
# COMPACT_ATOMS: atom_id res chain seq x y z
N MET A 1 47.66 14.07 -31.87
CA MET A 1 46.97 12.76 -32.00
C MET A 1 45.85 12.53 -30.95
N SER A 2 45.36 13.54 -30.20
CA SER A 2 44.36 13.34 -29.14
C SER A 2 42.90 13.68 -29.52
N ARG A 3 42.67 14.45 -30.59
CA ARG A 3 41.29 14.88 -30.99
C ARG A 3 40.39 13.78 -31.56
N GLY A 4 40.95 12.73 -32.16
CA GLY A 4 40.19 11.62 -32.73
C GLY A 4 39.60 10.66 -31.70
N THR A 5 40.26 10.51 -30.59
CA THR A 5 39.81 9.59 -29.51
C THR A 5 38.66 10.19 -28.71
N ASP A 6 38.65 11.52 -28.48
CA ASP A 6 37.57 12.20 -27.76
C ASP A 6 36.27 12.26 -28.57
N GLN A 7 36.41 12.38 -29.92
CA GLN A 7 35.25 12.38 -30.83
C GLN A 7 34.58 11.01 -30.93
N ALA A 8 35.36 9.95 -31.01
CA ALA A 8 34.88 8.57 -30.99
C ALA A 8 34.16 8.20 -29.68
N LEU A 9 34.65 8.69 -28.55
CA LEU A 9 34.01 8.50 -27.25
C LEU A 9 32.68 9.28 -27.10
N MET A 10 32.59 10.46 -27.70
CA MET A 10 31.34 11.24 -27.75
C MET A 10 30.29 10.64 -28.69
N ASP A 11 30.70 10.10 -29.83
CA ASP A 11 29.81 9.43 -30.77
C ASP A 11 29.29 8.10 -30.21
N ASP A 12 30.14 7.35 -29.50
CA ASP A 12 29.73 6.11 -28.83
C ASP A 12 28.79 6.37 -27.63
N ALA A 13 29.02 7.44 -26.87
CA ALA A 13 28.13 7.89 -25.80
C ALA A 13 26.78 8.42 -26.37
N GLY A 14 26.80 9.12 -27.51
CA GLY A 14 25.61 9.58 -28.22
C GLY A 14 24.78 8.42 -28.80
N ALA A 15 25.44 7.39 -29.33
CA ALA A 15 24.80 6.18 -29.85
C ALA A 15 24.15 5.35 -28.71
N ALA A 16 24.84 5.25 -27.54
CA ALA A 16 24.29 4.56 -26.36
C ALA A 16 23.05 5.26 -25.77
N LEU A 17 22.98 6.59 -25.84
CA LEU A 17 21.80 7.36 -25.42
C LEU A 17 20.62 7.27 -26.40
N SER A 18 20.91 7.02 -27.69
CA SER A 18 19.88 6.94 -28.76
C SER A 18 19.15 5.59 -28.81
N THR A 19 19.66 4.53 -28.17
CA THR A 19 19.03 3.20 -28.19
C THR A 19 18.09 2.93 -27.01
N ALA A 20 17.95 3.87 -26.06
CA ALA A 20 16.97 3.77 -25.00
C ALA A 20 15.57 4.04 -25.57
N SER A 21 14.86 2.99 -25.97
CA SER A 21 13.45 3.09 -26.33
C SER A 21 12.69 3.79 -25.19
N PRO A 22 11.79 4.76 -25.51
CA PRO A 22 11.04 5.45 -24.47
C PRO A 22 10.31 4.43 -23.60
N PRO A 23 10.29 4.62 -22.26
CA PRO A 23 9.64 3.67 -21.36
C PRO A 23 8.18 3.53 -21.81
N ARG A 24 7.80 2.32 -22.23
CA ARG A 24 6.41 2.02 -22.59
C ARG A 24 5.56 2.24 -21.33
N PHE A 25 4.69 3.24 -21.38
CA PHE A 25 3.78 3.60 -20.30
C PHE A 25 2.84 2.43 -19.93
N TRP A 26 2.51 1.60 -20.93
CA TRP A 26 1.70 0.39 -20.79
C TRP A 26 2.60 -0.84 -20.55
N ASN A 27 3.01 -1.03 -19.32
CA ASN A 27 3.68 -2.25 -18.84
C ASN A 27 2.73 -3.01 -17.91
N VAL A 28 2.91 -4.33 -17.84
CA VAL A 28 2.10 -5.22 -16.97
C VAL A 28 1.95 -4.66 -15.55
N PRO A 29 3.01 -4.16 -14.88
CA PRO A 29 2.86 -3.54 -13.56
C PRO A 29 1.92 -2.34 -13.54
N ASN A 30 2.06 -1.38 -14.47
CA ASN A 30 1.22 -0.17 -14.51
C ASN A 30 -0.26 -0.50 -14.77
N THR A 31 -0.53 -1.51 -15.60
CA THR A 31 -1.91 -1.97 -15.87
C THR A 31 -2.52 -2.58 -14.61
N LEU A 32 -1.73 -3.35 -13.86
CA LEU A 32 -2.16 -3.96 -12.60
C LEU A 32 -2.47 -2.91 -11.53
N THR A 33 -1.58 -1.92 -11.40
CA THR A 33 -1.74 -0.76 -10.50
C THR A 33 -3.01 0.03 -10.81
N LEU A 34 -3.28 0.28 -12.11
CA LEU A 34 -4.52 0.93 -12.55
C LEU A 34 -5.75 0.06 -12.26
N GLY A 35 -5.65 -1.26 -12.49
CA GLY A 35 -6.71 -2.21 -12.16
C GLY A 35 -7.07 -2.19 -10.67
N ARG A 36 -6.09 -2.09 -9.78
CA ARG A 36 -6.31 -1.95 -8.33
C ARG A 36 -7.01 -0.65 -7.96
N LEU A 37 -6.63 0.45 -8.59
CA LEU A 37 -7.27 1.75 -8.37
C LEU A 37 -8.74 1.71 -8.80
N LEU A 38 -9.04 1.15 -9.97
CA LEU A 38 -10.41 0.94 -10.45
C LEU A 38 -11.19 -0.01 -9.54
N GLY A 39 -10.57 -1.13 -9.12
CA GLY A 39 -11.15 -2.06 -8.15
C GLY A 39 -11.49 -1.38 -6.82
N SER A 40 -10.61 -0.50 -6.33
CA SER A 40 -10.87 0.30 -5.13
C SER A 40 -12.07 1.22 -5.30
N ALA A 41 -12.19 1.90 -6.44
CA ALA A 41 -13.32 2.77 -6.76
C ALA A 41 -14.64 1.97 -6.81
N VAL A 42 -14.62 0.75 -7.34
CA VAL A 42 -15.80 -0.15 -7.33
C VAL A 42 -16.19 -0.50 -5.89
N VAL A 43 -15.24 -0.90 -5.04
CA VAL A 43 -15.52 -1.22 -3.63
C VAL A 43 -16.13 0.01 -2.92
N PHE A 44 -15.55 1.20 -3.09
CA PHE A 44 -16.07 2.42 -2.45
C PHE A 44 -17.47 2.77 -2.93
N THR A 45 -17.73 2.63 -4.23
CA THR A 45 -19.06 2.87 -4.80
C THR A 45 -20.10 1.89 -4.23
N LEU A 46 -19.74 0.61 -4.09
CA LEU A 46 -20.60 -0.40 -3.50
C LEU A 46 -20.91 -0.13 -2.02
N ILE A 47 -19.90 0.32 -1.23
CA ILE A 47 -20.13 0.71 0.17
C ILE A 47 -21.04 1.94 0.24
N ALA A 48 -20.77 2.96 -0.59
CA ALA A 48 -21.56 4.21 -0.63
C ALA A 48 -23.02 3.99 -1.02
N ASN A 49 -23.32 2.95 -1.81
CA ASN A 49 -24.66 2.56 -2.21
C ASN A 49 -25.26 1.44 -1.33
N GLU A 50 -24.66 1.18 -0.17
CA GLU A 50 -25.13 0.18 0.82
C GLU A 50 -25.18 -1.28 0.31
N HIS A 51 -24.48 -1.57 -0.77
CA HIS A 51 -24.36 -2.92 -1.32
C HIS A 51 -23.23 -3.71 -0.60
N TYR A 52 -23.33 -3.86 0.71
CA TYR A 52 -22.26 -4.37 1.57
C TYR A 52 -21.80 -5.79 1.24
N ALA A 53 -22.72 -6.69 0.85
CA ALA A 53 -22.36 -8.05 0.44
C ALA A 53 -21.49 -8.07 -0.83
N LEU A 54 -21.85 -7.25 -1.82
CA LEU A 54 -21.05 -7.10 -3.04
C LEU A 54 -19.75 -6.37 -2.77
N ALA A 55 -19.74 -5.37 -1.88
CA ALA A 55 -18.54 -4.68 -1.45
C ALA A 55 -17.55 -5.64 -0.75
N LEU A 56 -18.06 -6.54 0.11
CA LEU A 56 -17.26 -7.58 0.74
C LEU A 56 -16.64 -8.52 -0.30
N ALA A 57 -17.43 -9.02 -1.24
CA ALA A 57 -16.93 -9.90 -2.30
C ALA A 57 -15.86 -9.20 -3.16
N ALA A 58 -16.11 -7.97 -3.60
CA ALA A 58 -15.17 -7.18 -4.39
C ALA A 58 -13.88 -6.88 -3.60
N PHE A 59 -14.00 -6.55 -2.31
CA PHE A 59 -12.84 -6.31 -1.43
C PHE A 59 -11.99 -7.57 -1.27
N LEU A 60 -12.60 -8.74 -1.03
CA LEU A 60 -11.88 -10.01 -0.89
C LEU A 60 -11.18 -10.42 -2.19
N ILE A 61 -11.84 -10.23 -3.33
CA ILE A 61 -11.24 -10.48 -4.65
C ILE A 61 -10.03 -9.55 -4.85
N ALA A 62 -10.16 -8.26 -4.57
CA ALA A 62 -9.07 -7.30 -4.69
C ALA A 62 -7.90 -7.67 -3.76
N ALA A 63 -8.16 -8.00 -2.49
CA ALA A 63 -7.14 -8.37 -1.52
C ALA A 63 -6.43 -9.69 -1.89
N LEU A 64 -7.17 -10.67 -2.43
CA LEU A 64 -6.60 -11.94 -2.88
C LEU A 64 -5.75 -11.75 -4.14
N SER A 65 -6.24 -10.97 -5.11
CA SER A 65 -5.49 -10.63 -6.32
C SER A 65 -4.16 -9.96 -5.97
N ASP A 66 -4.16 -9.00 -5.04
CA ASP A 66 -2.95 -8.33 -4.56
C ASP A 66 -1.93 -9.33 -3.97
N ALA A 67 -2.39 -10.29 -3.16
CA ALA A 67 -1.53 -11.32 -2.57
C ALA A 67 -0.91 -12.22 -3.64
N LEU A 68 -1.66 -12.58 -4.68
CA LEU A 68 -1.19 -13.41 -5.80
C LEU A 68 -0.22 -12.63 -6.70
N ASP A 69 -0.54 -11.39 -7.03
CA ASP A 69 0.27 -10.51 -7.87
C ASP A 69 1.63 -10.20 -7.23
N GLY A 70 1.65 -9.96 -5.93
CA GLY A 70 2.88 -9.80 -5.16
C GLY A 70 3.76 -11.08 -5.16
N TYR A 71 3.19 -12.24 -5.36
CA TYR A 71 3.93 -13.49 -5.55
C TYR A 71 4.51 -13.58 -6.98
N PHE A 72 3.72 -13.30 -8.01
CA PHE A 72 4.15 -13.36 -9.41
C PHE A 72 5.11 -12.24 -9.81
N ALA A 73 4.92 -11.02 -9.31
CA ALA A 73 5.81 -9.88 -9.60
C ALA A 73 7.24 -10.11 -9.11
N ARG A 74 7.43 -10.85 -8.01
CA ARG A 74 8.75 -11.28 -7.53
C ARG A 74 9.46 -12.26 -8.44
N LEU A 75 8.73 -12.97 -9.30
CA LEU A 75 9.27 -13.93 -10.27
C LEU A 75 9.68 -13.27 -11.59
N LEU A 76 9.14 -12.10 -11.95
CA LEU A 76 9.25 -11.53 -13.30
C LEU A 76 10.21 -10.32 -13.42
N GLU A 77 10.82 -9.82 -12.34
CA GLU A 77 11.83 -8.72 -12.31
C GLU A 77 11.57 -7.49 -13.22
N GLN A 78 10.32 -7.25 -13.67
CA GLN A 78 9.97 -6.19 -14.61
C GLN A 78 9.26 -5.03 -13.91
N GLY A 79 10.00 -4.01 -13.49
CA GLY A 79 9.39 -2.80 -12.89
C GLY A 79 9.96 -1.51 -13.46
N THR A 80 9.08 -0.55 -13.82
CA THR A 80 9.52 0.83 -14.12
C THR A 80 9.83 1.56 -12.82
N PRO A 81 10.76 2.54 -12.81
CA PRO A 81 11.09 3.33 -11.62
C PRO A 81 9.86 4.04 -11.03
N ILE A 82 8.94 4.52 -11.88
CA ILE A 82 7.71 5.21 -11.47
C ILE A 82 6.70 4.22 -10.88
N GLY A 83 6.48 3.06 -11.52
CA GLY A 83 5.60 2.00 -11.00
C GLY A 83 6.04 1.55 -9.61
N ARG A 84 7.34 1.33 -9.40
CA ARG A 84 7.91 0.91 -8.11
C ARG A 84 7.61 1.88 -6.96
N GLN A 85 7.44 3.19 -7.24
CA GLN A 85 7.08 4.19 -6.23
C GLN A 85 5.55 4.32 -6.03
N LEU A 86 4.76 4.12 -7.09
CA LEU A 86 3.30 4.24 -7.04
C LEU A 86 2.62 2.99 -6.47
N ASP A 87 3.12 1.78 -6.75
CA ASP A 87 2.54 0.53 -6.27
C ASP A 87 2.33 0.51 -4.75
N PRO A 88 3.32 0.85 -3.91
CA PRO A 88 3.13 0.85 -2.46
C PRO A 88 2.14 1.92 -1.96
N LEU A 89 1.86 2.94 -2.74
CA LEU A 89 0.89 3.97 -2.40
C LEU A 89 -0.53 3.49 -2.71
N ILE A 90 -0.73 2.90 -3.89
CA ILE A 90 -2.05 2.43 -4.37
C ILE A 90 -2.54 1.25 -3.55
N ASP A 91 -1.66 0.34 -3.12
CA ASP A 91 -1.99 -0.77 -2.20
C ASP A 91 -2.65 -0.29 -0.90
N LYS A 92 -2.35 0.94 -0.48
CA LYS A 92 -2.92 1.53 0.74
C LYS A 92 -4.22 2.27 0.52
N VAL A 93 -4.53 2.62 -0.73
CA VAL A 93 -5.75 3.37 -1.06
C VAL A 93 -6.99 2.56 -0.72
N ILE A 94 -7.03 1.28 -1.09
CA ILE A 94 -8.22 0.43 -0.84
C ILE A 94 -8.48 0.26 0.67
N VAL A 95 -7.46 -0.04 1.46
CA VAL A 95 -7.59 -0.25 2.90
C VAL A 95 -7.98 1.05 3.61
N SER A 96 -7.26 2.15 3.34
CA SER A 96 -7.54 3.46 3.94
C SER A 96 -8.92 3.97 3.54
N GLY A 97 -9.29 3.85 2.26
CA GLY A 97 -10.59 4.25 1.77
C GLY A 97 -11.73 3.45 2.41
N CYS A 98 -11.62 2.11 2.50
CA CYS A 98 -12.61 1.30 3.20
C CYS A 98 -12.82 1.77 4.65
N TYR A 99 -11.75 2.05 5.40
CA TYR A 99 -11.86 2.56 6.76
C TYR A 99 -12.53 3.92 6.83
N ILE A 100 -12.26 4.84 5.88
CA ILE A 100 -12.91 6.14 5.80
C ILE A 100 -14.42 5.98 5.58
N TYR A 101 -14.83 5.13 4.63
CA TYR A 101 -16.26 4.88 4.37
C TYR A 101 -16.92 4.18 5.57
N LEU A 102 -16.28 3.17 6.17
CA LEU A 102 -16.83 2.48 7.34
C LEU A 102 -17.00 3.39 8.55
N ALA A 103 -16.09 4.35 8.77
CA ALA A 103 -16.21 5.31 9.88
C ALA A 103 -17.40 6.28 9.72
N ALA A 104 -17.89 6.48 8.49
CA ALA A 104 -19.05 7.29 8.21
C ALA A 104 -20.38 6.53 8.45
N ILE A 105 -20.35 5.20 8.57
CA ILE A 105 -21.55 4.36 8.75
C ILE A 105 -21.73 4.06 10.25
N PRO A 106 -22.86 4.43 10.86
CA PRO A 106 -23.14 4.10 12.25
C PRO A 106 -23.13 2.60 12.53
N GLY A 107 -22.65 2.20 13.71
CA GLY A 107 -22.71 0.81 14.15
C GLY A 107 -21.61 -0.11 13.59
N THR A 108 -20.64 0.40 12.82
CA THR A 108 -19.52 -0.40 12.28
C THR A 108 -18.44 -0.76 13.30
N GLY A 109 -18.41 -0.10 14.47
CA GLY A 109 -17.30 -0.24 15.43
C GLY A 109 -16.02 0.49 15.02
N VAL A 110 -16.03 1.20 13.89
CA VAL A 110 -14.90 1.99 13.37
C VAL A 110 -15.11 3.46 13.72
N PHE A 111 -14.21 4.02 14.51
CA PHE A 111 -14.28 5.43 14.93
C PHE A 111 -13.33 6.31 14.11
N PRO A 112 -13.65 7.61 13.87
CA PRO A 112 -12.81 8.50 13.07
C PRO A 112 -11.36 8.60 13.53
N TRP A 113 -11.10 8.58 14.85
CA TRP A 113 -9.75 8.62 15.38
C TRP A 113 -8.92 7.36 15.03
N MET A 114 -9.57 6.18 14.95
CA MET A 114 -8.92 4.94 14.52
C MET A 114 -8.47 5.05 13.07
N VAL A 115 -9.33 5.58 12.22
CA VAL A 115 -9.02 5.83 10.80
C VAL A 115 -7.87 6.81 10.67
N THR A 116 -7.90 7.90 11.43
CA THR A 116 -6.80 8.88 11.46
C THR A 116 -5.49 8.22 11.85
N ALA A 117 -5.47 7.40 12.90
CA ALA A 117 -4.27 6.69 13.33
C ALA A 117 -3.74 5.74 12.25
N ILE A 118 -4.63 5.01 11.57
CA ILE A 118 -4.27 4.10 10.48
C ILE A 118 -3.68 4.88 9.31
N VAL A 119 -4.40 5.89 8.79
CA VAL A 119 -4.01 6.65 7.59
C VAL A 119 -2.71 7.42 7.82
N VAL A 120 -2.61 8.13 8.93
CA VAL A 120 -1.39 8.89 9.29
C VAL A 120 -0.20 7.96 9.38
N ARG A 121 -0.35 6.81 10.03
CA ARG A 121 0.73 5.82 10.12
C ARG A 121 1.12 5.29 8.74
N GLU A 122 0.15 4.96 7.87
CA GLU A 122 0.47 4.47 6.52
C GLU A 122 1.28 5.48 5.73
N LEU A 123 0.86 6.75 5.74
CA LEU A 123 1.52 7.82 5.01
C LEU A 123 2.90 8.13 5.60
N LEU A 124 3.03 8.22 6.91
CA LEU A 124 4.31 8.50 7.58
C LEU A 124 5.35 7.42 7.27
N ILE A 125 4.98 6.15 7.41
CA ILE A 125 5.93 5.05 7.18
C ILE A 125 6.25 4.91 5.70
N GLN A 126 5.31 5.20 4.81
CA GLN A 126 5.57 5.20 3.37
C GLN A 126 6.54 6.33 2.97
N GLY A 127 6.31 7.56 3.47
CA GLY A 127 7.19 8.69 3.22
C GLY A 127 8.60 8.43 3.76
N LEU A 128 8.71 7.93 5.01
CA LEU A 128 9.99 7.60 5.61
C LEU A 128 10.75 6.50 4.84
N ARG A 129 10.04 5.47 4.38
CA ARG A 129 10.62 4.43 3.54
C ARG A 129 11.15 4.99 2.23
N SER A 130 10.37 5.81 1.53
CA SER A 130 10.76 6.42 0.27
C SER A 130 12.01 7.29 0.41
N LEU A 131 12.11 8.05 1.51
CA LEU A 131 13.30 8.87 1.82
C LEU A 131 14.55 8.00 2.05
N LEU A 132 14.44 6.92 2.84
CA LEU A 132 15.58 6.05 3.16
C LEU A 132 16.02 5.21 1.96
N GLU A 133 15.08 4.71 1.14
CA GLU A 133 15.38 3.97 -0.09
C GLU A 133 16.06 4.87 -1.14
N GLY A 134 15.64 6.13 -1.26
CA GLY A 134 16.29 7.14 -2.12
C GLY A 134 17.75 7.40 -1.76
N GLN A 135 18.18 7.02 -0.55
CA GLN A 135 19.54 7.15 -0.03
C GLN A 135 20.32 5.82 -0.02
N GLY A 136 19.80 4.79 -0.70
CA GLY A 136 20.44 3.48 -0.79
C GLY A 136 20.36 2.63 0.49
N GLN A 137 19.54 3.04 1.47
CA GLN A 137 19.34 2.26 2.69
C GLN A 137 18.11 1.38 2.54
N ALA A 138 18.31 0.07 2.34
CA ALA A 138 17.23 -0.90 2.27
C ALA A 138 16.66 -1.17 3.67
N PHE A 139 15.48 -0.65 3.96
CA PHE A 139 14.74 -0.99 5.18
C PHE A 139 13.78 -2.16 4.89
N GLY A 140 14.18 -3.37 5.29
CA GLY A 140 13.39 -4.58 5.11
C GLY A 140 12.01 -4.52 5.78
N ALA A 141 11.00 -5.11 5.12
CA ALA A 141 9.67 -5.25 5.69
C ALA A 141 9.71 -6.11 6.96
N LYS A 142 9.43 -5.49 8.13
CA LYS A 142 9.34 -6.22 9.41
C LYS A 142 8.07 -7.10 9.41
N MET A 143 8.11 -8.25 10.06
CA MET A 143 6.95 -9.16 10.25
C MET A 143 5.72 -8.44 10.79
N ALA A 144 5.91 -7.46 11.68
CA ALA A 144 4.84 -6.61 12.19
C ALA A 144 4.03 -5.87 11.11
N GLY A 145 4.66 -5.52 9.97
CA GLY A 145 3.97 -4.91 8.84
C GLY A 145 3.01 -5.87 8.13
N LYS A 146 3.38 -7.15 7.98
CA LYS A 146 2.51 -8.16 7.36
C LYS A 146 1.29 -8.47 8.24
N LEU A 147 1.54 -8.69 9.54
CA LEU A 147 0.49 -9.00 10.51
C LEU A 147 -0.56 -7.89 10.61
N LYS A 148 -0.11 -6.62 10.60
CA LYS A 148 -0.98 -5.45 10.57
C LYS A 148 -1.92 -5.46 9.37
N THR A 149 -1.40 -5.69 8.15
CA THR A 149 -2.20 -5.67 6.91
C THR A 149 -3.27 -6.77 6.94
N THR A 150 -2.90 -7.99 7.38
CA THR A 150 -3.86 -9.08 7.54
C THR A 150 -4.96 -8.72 8.55
N ALA A 151 -4.60 -8.15 9.71
CA ALA A 151 -5.58 -7.72 10.70
C ALA A 151 -6.52 -6.63 10.17
N GLN A 152 -6.01 -5.67 9.39
CA GLN A 152 -6.81 -4.64 8.74
C GLN A 152 -7.79 -5.24 7.72
N CYS A 153 -7.34 -6.18 6.89
CA CYS A 153 -8.22 -6.87 5.94
C CYS A 153 -9.32 -7.67 6.67
N CYS A 154 -8.99 -8.38 7.73
CA CYS A 154 -9.97 -9.10 8.55
C CYS A 154 -10.98 -8.16 9.22
N SER A 155 -10.53 -7.01 9.74
CA SER A 155 -11.39 -5.99 10.34
C SER A 155 -12.39 -5.42 9.33
N ILE A 156 -11.92 -5.01 8.14
CA ILE A 156 -12.78 -4.50 7.06
C ILE A 156 -13.79 -5.57 6.64
N SER A 157 -13.34 -6.81 6.45
CA SER A 157 -14.21 -7.93 6.06
C SER A 157 -15.27 -8.19 7.14
N GLY A 158 -14.90 -8.18 8.41
CA GLY A 158 -15.82 -8.31 9.54
C GLY A 158 -16.87 -7.20 9.58
N ALA A 159 -16.46 -5.96 9.37
CA ALA A 159 -17.38 -4.82 9.32
C ALA A 159 -18.35 -4.91 8.14
N LEU A 160 -17.88 -5.21 6.93
CA LEU A 160 -18.75 -5.38 5.75
C LEU A 160 -19.67 -6.58 5.88
N LEU A 161 -19.21 -7.67 6.50
CA LEU A 161 -20.03 -8.85 6.76
C LEU A 161 -21.18 -8.52 7.71
N THR A 162 -20.91 -7.82 8.83
CA THR A 162 -21.96 -7.41 9.77
C THR A 162 -22.97 -6.47 9.13
N LEU A 163 -22.55 -5.55 8.27
CA LEU A 163 -23.43 -4.64 7.53
C LEU A 163 -24.26 -5.37 6.46
N SER A 164 -23.77 -6.46 5.90
CA SER A 164 -24.46 -7.22 4.85
C SER A 164 -25.62 -8.08 5.39
N LEU A 165 -25.66 -8.32 6.69
CA LEU A 165 -26.69 -9.12 7.34
C LEU A 165 -27.82 -8.23 7.87
N SER A 166 -29.07 -8.59 7.62
CA SER A 166 -30.26 -7.87 8.13
C SER A 166 -30.33 -7.88 9.67
N SER A 167 -29.77 -8.90 10.30
CA SER A 167 -29.59 -9.01 11.76
C SER A 167 -28.31 -9.78 12.03
N SER A 168 -27.34 -9.08 12.59
CA SER A 168 -26.06 -9.69 12.97
C SER A 168 -26.17 -10.24 14.39
N PRO A 169 -25.78 -11.51 14.62
CA PRO A 169 -25.75 -12.07 15.96
C PRO A 169 -24.66 -11.36 16.83
N ASP A 170 -24.91 -11.24 18.12
CA ASP A 170 -24.04 -10.49 19.04
C ASP A 170 -22.58 -10.97 19.02
N TRP A 171 -22.34 -12.29 18.91
CA TRP A 171 -20.99 -12.82 18.86
C TRP A 171 -20.21 -12.30 17.62
N LEU A 172 -20.89 -12.08 16.49
CA LEU A 172 -20.25 -11.56 15.29
C LEU A 172 -19.87 -10.09 15.44
N LEU A 173 -20.70 -9.31 16.13
CA LEU A 173 -20.40 -7.92 16.48
C LEU A 173 -19.17 -7.85 17.40
N TRP A 174 -19.07 -8.72 18.39
CA TRP A 174 -17.90 -8.83 19.25
C TRP A 174 -16.63 -9.19 18.48
N VAL A 175 -16.69 -10.16 17.57
CA VAL A 175 -15.56 -10.56 16.73
C VAL A 175 -15.09 -9.39 15.85
N ARG A 176 -16.02 -8.68 15.21
CA ARG A 176 -15.73 -7.48 14.42
C ARG A 176 -15.00 -6.43 15.24
N ASP A 177 -15.50 -6.11 16.42
CA ASP A 177 -14.90 -5.10 17.28
C ASP A 177 -13.51 -5.51 17.75
N ILE A 178 -13.31 -6.76 18.15
CA ILE A 178 -11.99 -7.30 18.50
C ILE A 178 -11.03 -7.19 17.33
N LEU A 179 -11.44 -7.56 16.12
CA LEU A 179 -10.61 -7.44 14.91
C LEU A 179 -10.24 -5.99 14.61
N THR A 180 -11.16 -5.05 14.80
CA THR A 180 -10.93 -3.62 14.59
C THR A 180 -9.92 -3.08 15.60
N TRP A 181 -10.08 -3.37 16.89
CA TRP A 181 -9.14 -2.97 17.92
C TRP A 181 -7.76 -3.60 17.71
N LEU A 182 -7.70 -4.87 17.31
CA LEU A 182 -6.47 -5.57 17.01
C LEU A 182 -5.75 -4.92 15.81
N ALA A 183 -6.48 -4.57 14.76
CA ALA A 183 -5.92 -3.88 13.59
C ALA A 183 -5.31 -2.52 13.96
N VAL A 184 -5.99 -1.73 14.81
CA VAL A 184 -5.48 -0.45 15.31
C VAL A 184 -4.24 -0.65 16.19
N ALA A 185 -4.29 -1.57 17.15
CA ALA A 185 -3.17 -1.85 18.04
C ALA A 185 -1.92 -2.29 17.27
N LEU A 186 -2.07 -3.23 16.33
CA LEU A 186 -0.96 -3.69 15.47
C LEU A 186 -0.45 -2.57 14.56
N THR A 187 -1.33 -1.68 14.10
CA THR A 187 -0.95 -0.53 13.27
C THR A 187 -0.05 0.42 14.08
N ILE A 188 -0.46 0.79 15.29
CA ILE A 188 0.32 1.67 16.18
C ILE A 188 1.65 1.00 16.56
N TYR A 189 1.62 -0.25 16.99
CA TYR A 189 2.82 -1.01 17.36
C TYR A 189 3.83 -1.08 16.21
N SER A 190 3.35 -1.44 15.00
CA SER A 190 4.24 -1.55 13.85
C SER A 190 4.78 -0.19 13.40
N GLY A 191 4.01 0.89 13.56
CA GLY A 191 4.46 2.25 13.31
C GLY A 191 5.58 2.67 14.26
N ALA A 192 5.36 2.53 15.57
CA ALA A 192 6.36 2.82 16.59
C ALA A 192 7.66 2.00 16.40
N SER A 193 7.52 0.70 16.16
CA SER A 193 8.64 -0.20 15.90
C SER A 193 9.46 0.21 14.66
N TYR A 194 8.78 0.74 13.63
CA TYR A 194 9.44 1.22 12.42
C TYR A 194 10.19 2.53 12.66
N LEU A 195 9.55 3.50 13.34
CA LEU A 195 10.16 4.80 13.69
C LEU A 195 11.41 4.61 14.56
N ILE A 196 11.32 3.78 15.61
CA ILE A 196 12.47 3.46 16.46
C ILE A 196 13.62 2.85 15.64
N GLY A 197 13.30 1.93 14.72
CA GLY A 197 14.31 1.32 13.85
C GLY A 197 14.93 2.27 12.83
N ALA A 198 14.23 3.34 12.44
CA ALA A 198 14.72 4.34 11.50
C ALA A 198 15.54 5.47 12.17
N MET A 199 15.42 5.67 13.48
CA MET A 199 16.12 6.73 14.21
C MET A 199 17.63 6.79 14.01
N PRO A 200 18.40 5.67 14.01
CA PRO A 200 19.84 5.73 13.78
C PRO A 200 20.20 6.29 12.40
N ALA A 201 19.43 5.90 11.37
CA ALA A 201 19.62 6.37 10.01
C ALA A 201 19.34 7.89 9.87
N LEU A 202 18.27 8.37 10.52
CA LEU A 202 17.93 9.79 10.54
C LEU A 202 18.96 10.65 11.30
N ARG A 203 19.49 10.14 12.41
CA ARG A 203 20.55 10.85 13.18
C ARG A 203 21.85 10.98 12.41
N SER A 204 22.25 9.96 11.65
CA SER A 204 23.47 10.01 10.85
C SER A 204 23.42 11.04 9.72
N GLN A 205 22.24 11.47 9.31
CA GLN A 205 22.03 12.53 8.31
C GLN A 205 22.13 13.93 8.95
N ALA A 206 21.49 14.13 10.09
CA ALA A 206 21.55 15.41 10.80
C ALA A 206 22.96 15.82 11.25
N THR A 207 23.94 14.89 11.17
CA THR A 207 25.35 15.15 11.47
C THR A 207 26.21 15.32 10.21
N ARG A 208 25.64 15.22 9.01
CA ARG A 208 26.34 15.40 7.73
C ARG A 208 26.07 16.75 7.06
N ASP A 209 25.01 17.44 7.47
CA ASP A 209 24.66 18.83 7.14
C ASP A 209 25.25 19.79 8.20
#